data_36187fcaf97dbf9b0117dbae495e4a0a
#
_entry.id   36187fcaf97dbf9b0117dbae495e4a0a
#
_cell.length_a   1.000
_cell.length_b   1.000
_cell.length_c   1.000
_cell.angle_alpha   90.00
_cell.angle_beta   90.00
_cell.angle_gamma   90.00
#
_symmetry.space_group_name_H-M   'P 1'
#
loop_
_entity.id
_entity.type
_entity.pdbx_description
1 polymer ?
#
loop_
_entity_poly.entity_id
_entity_poly.type
_entity_poly.pdbx_seq_one_letter_code
_entity_poly.pdbx_strand_id
1 'polypeptide(L)'
;MKERGVTLIELLVTLVISSIVVAGIYRVFIAQSKAYTVQDQVAEVQQTVRSALDILLRDLRMAGYDDDSPNSPIAITTPIVYPVADSSITVSYAYYDSGTASYQRHTVQYWRDAPTSRLFRLLTVDDVAQPQEILLENVDAFNLTYGVDENEDGAMDGAWVSAANVGALKVVAVTVTITGRPEKVDANDDRFKNVTPRTLVTAVSLRNLSFNR
;
A
#
# COMPACT_ATOMS: atom_id res chain seq x y z
N MET A 1 -31.46 61.14 -31.16
CA MET A 1 -31.36 60.21 -30.02
C MET A 1 -30.69 60.96 -28.88
N LYS A 2 -31.36 61.08 -27.71
CA LYS A 2 -30.75 61.70 -26.52
C LYS A 2 -29.84 60.66 -25.87
N GLU A 3 -28.53 60.90 -25.97
CA GLU A 3 -27.57 60.09 -25.22
C GLU A 3 -27.73 60.43 -23.73
N ARG A 4 -28.12 59.47 -22.94
CA ARG A 4 -28.18 59.56 -21.47
C ARG A 4 -26.79 59.27 -20.95
N GLY A 5 -26.12 60.30 -20.43
CA GLY A 5 -24.83 60.15 -19.73
C GLY A 5 -25.02 59.39 -18.43
N VAL A 6 -24.06 58.54 -18.05
CA VAL A 6 -24.01 57.81 -16.76
C VAL A 6 -23.70 58.81 -15.65
N THR A 7 -24.43 58.72 -14.54
CA THR A 7 -24.20 59.57 -13.38
C THR A 7 -23.04 59.04 -12.51
N LEU A 8 -22.36 59.92 -11.78
CA LEU A 8 -21.25 59.53 -10.91
C LEU A 8 -21.69 58.55 -9.82
N ILE A 9 -22.93 58.74 -9.30
CA ILE A 9 -23.48 57.81 -8.29
C ILE A 9 -23.77 56.40 -8.87
N GLU A 10 -24.21 56.32 -10.10
CA GLU A 10 -24.47 55.05 -10.78
C GLU A 10 -23.17 54.28 -10.99
N LEU A 11 -22.06 54.97 -11.30
CA LEU A 11 -20.74 54.41 -11.42
C LEU A 11 -20.21 53.90 -10.08
N LEU A 12 -20.41 54.67 -9.00
CA LEU A 12 -20.04 54.27 -7.64
C LEU A 12 -20.79 53.02 -7.17
N VAL A 13 -22.12 52.99 -7.37
CA VAL A 13 -22.94 51.83 -7.00
C VAL A 13 -22.53 50.56 -7.78
N THR A 14 -22.31 50.67 -9.08
CA THR A 14 -21.85 49.56 -9.90
C THR A 14 -20.48 49.05 -9.46
N LEU A 15 -19.56 49.92 -9.08
CA LEU A 15 -18.24 49.55 -8.58
C LEU A 15 -18.33 48.79 -7.25
N VAL A 16 -19.18 49.24 -6.32
CA VAL A 16 -19.38 48.57 -5.04
C VAL A 16 -20.01 47.17 -5.26
N ILE A 17 -21.06 47.06 -6.07
CA ILE A 17 -21.69 45.77 -6.38
C ILE A 17 -20.69 44.82 -7.07
N SER A 18 -19.94 45.32 -8.06
CA SER A 18 -18.92 44.52 -8.76
C SER A 18 -17.85 44.03 -7.81
N SER A 19 -17.39 44.85 -6.87
CA SER A 19 -16.36 44.43 -5.89
C SER A 19 -16.86 43.30 -4.96
N ILE A 20 -18.13 43.36 -4.53
CA ILE A 20 -18.76 42.32 -3.71
C ILE A 20 -18.85 40.99 -4.51
N VAL A 21 -19.28 41.09 -5.76
CA VAL A 21 -19.39 39.90 -6.64
C VAL A 21 -18.02 39.27 -6.89
N VAL A 22 -17.02 40.09 -7.22
CA VAL A 22 -15.63 39.60 -7.40
C VAL A 22 -15.08 38.95 -6.15
N ALA A 23 -15.30 39.55 -4.97
CA ALA A 23 -14.88 38.95 -3.70
C ALA A 23 -15.59 37.62 -3.41
N GLY A 24 -16.85 37.48 -3.78
CA GLY A 24 -17.60 36.22 -3.70
C GLY A 24 -17.04 35.15 -4.61
N ILE A 25 -16.82 35.50 -5.87
CA ILE A 25 -16.22 34.56 -6.88
C ILE A 25 -14.83 34.11 -6.43
N TYR A 26 -14.00 35.03 -5.91
CA TYR A 26 -12.66 34.71 -5.43
C TYR A 26 -12.67 33.71 -4.26
N ARG A 27 -13.60 33.84 -3.32
CA ARG A 27 -13.77 32.89 -2.22
C ARG A 27 -14.16 31.50 -2.71
N VAL A 28 -15.09 31.42 -3.68
CA VAL A 28 -15.49 30.16 -4.28
C VAL A 28 -14.32 29.52 -5.02
N PHE A 29 -13.56 30.31 -5.77
CA PHE A 29 -12.37 29.82 -6.49
C PHE A 29 -11.32 29.23 -5.53
N ILE A 30 -11.01 29.91 -4.42
CA ILE A 30 -10.08 29.37 -3.41
C ILE A 30 -10.60 28.08 -2.80
N ALA A 31 -11.90 28.01 -2.47
CA ALA A 31 -12.50 26.81 -1.89
C ALA A 31 -12.43 25.62 -2.87
N GLN A 32 -12.73 25.84 -4.14
CA GLN A 32 -12.62 24.81 -5.18
C GLN A 32 -11.16 24.37 -5.41
N SER A 33 -10.22 25.32 -5.50
CA SER A 33 -8.81 25.00 -5.66
C SER A 33 -8.28 24.12 -4.51
N LYS A 34 -8.68 24.42 -3.26
CA LYS A 34 -8.34 23.58 -2.11
C LYS A 34 -8.95 22.18 -2.22
N ALA A 35 -10.21 22.09 -2.64
CA ALA A 35 -10.89 20.80 -2.79
C ALA A 35 -10.21 19.92 -3.86
N TYR A 36 -9.81 20.49 -4.99
CA TYR A 36 -9.07 19.78 -6.03
C TYR A 36 -7.73 19.24 -5.53
N THR A 37 -6.94 20.08 -4.85
CA THR A 37 -5.64 19.64 -4.30
C THR A 37 -5.79 18.47 -3.35
N VAL A 38 -6.82 18.48 -2.47
CA VAL A 38 -7.10 17.37 -1.56
C VAL A 38 -7.52 16.10 -2.30
N GLN A 39 -8.35 16.24 -3.34
CA GLN A 39 -8.79 15.10 -4.15
C GLN A 39 -7.62 14.45 -4.90
N ASP A 40 -6.74 15.26 -5.49
CA ASP A 40 -5.55 14.76 -6.18
C ASP A 40 -4.63 13.95 -5.24
N GLN A 41 -4.39 14.44 -4.04
CA GLN A 41 -3.56 13.73 -3.06
C GLN A 41 -4.21 12.45 -2.55
N VAL A 42 -5.52 12.44 -2.35
CA VAL A 42 -6.25 11.22 -2.00
C VAL A 42 -6.13 10.16 -3.10
N ALA A 43 -6.27 10.58 -4.36
CA ALA A 43 -6.12 9.69 -5.50
C ALA A 43 -4.69 9.14 -5.61
N GLU A 44 -3.68 9.98 -5.40
CA GLU A 44 -2.27 9.59 -5.40
C GLU A 44 -1.97 8.55 -4.32
N VAL A 45 -2.40 8.79 -3.07
CA VAL A 45 -2.22 7.81 -1.97
C VAL A 45 -2.91 6.48 -2.28
N GLN A 46 -4.13 6.51 -2.81
CA GLN A 46 -4.83 5.29 -3.18
C GLN A 46 -4.09 4.51 -4.27
N GLN A 47 -3.52 5.19 -5.25
CA GLN A 47 -2.77 4.56 -6.33
C GLN A 47 -1.44 3.99 -5.83
N THR A 48 -0.70 4.72 -5.01
CA THR A 48 0.59 4.26 -4.48
C THR A 48 0.43 3.08 -3.53
N VAL A 49 -0.57 3.12 -2.63
CA VAL A 49 -0.88 1.99 -1.74
C VAL A 49 -1.31 0.76 -2.54
N ARG A 50 -2.11 0.93 -3.61
CA ARG A 50 -2.50 -0.18 -4.49
C ARG A 50 -1.29 -0.78 -5.19
N SER A 51 -0.40 0.04 -5.75
CA SER A 51 0.81 -0.43 -6.41
C SER A 51 1.73 -1.20 -5.45
N ALA A 52 1.89 -0.72 -4.23
CA ALA A 52 2.65 -1.41 -3.19
C ALA A 52 2.01 -2.76 -2.82
N LEU A 53 0.67 -2.80 -2.67
CA LEU A 53 -0.07 -4.04 -2.46
C LEU A 53 0.12 -5.03 -3.61
N ASP A 54 0.04 -4.60 -4.86
CA ASP A 54 0.16 -5.48 -6.03
C ASP A 54 1.55 -6.15 -6.08
N ILE A 55 2.61 -5.42 -5.73
CA ILE A 55 3.97 -5.97 -5.63
C ILE A 55 4.02 -7.03 -4.53
N LEU A 56 3.55 -6.69 -3.34
CA LEU A 56 3.56 -7.57 -2.17
C LEU A 56 2.71 -8.84 -2.42
N LEU A 57 1.52 -8.70 -2.98
CA LEU A 57 0.63 -9.83 -3.29
C LEU A 57 1.24 -10.77 -4.34
N ARG A 58 2.00 -10.23 -5.30
CA ARG A 58 2.73 -11.05 -6.27
C ARG A 58 3.76 -11.93 -5.57
N ASP A 59 4.57 -11.33 -4.69
CA ASP A 59 5.61 -12.06 -3.97
C ASP A 59 4.98 -13.08 -2.97
N LEU A 60 3.86 -12.72 -2.32
CA LEU A 60 3.12 -13.66 -1.47
C LEU A 60 2.59 -14.88 -2.24
N ARG A 61 2.10 -14.69 -3.47
CA ARG A 61 1.64 -15.83 -4.31
C ARG A 61 2.76 -16.76 -4.72
N MET A 62 3.99 -16.26 -4.73
CA MET A 62 5.19 -17.09 -5.02
C MET A 62 5.65 -17.89 -3.80
N ALA A 63 5.13 -17.64 -2.59
CA ALA A 63 5.54 -18.36 -1.38
C ALA A 63 5.52 -19.87 -1.59
N GLY A 64 6.66 -20.54 -1.33
CA GLY A 64 6.81 -21.98 -1.52
C GLY A 64 6.83 -22.47 -2.95
N TYR A 65 6.89 -21.56 -3.94
CA TYR A 65 7.03 -21.96 -5.32
C TYR A 65 8.42 -22.56 -5.58
N ASP A 66 8.44 -23.67 -6.31
CA ASP A 66 9.63 -24.33 -6.82
C ASP A 66 9.26 -24.88 -8.19
N ASP A 67 9.89 -24.37 -9.26
CA ASP A 67 9.50 -24.65 -10.64
C ASP A 67 9.91 -26.03 -11.14
N ASP A 68 10.83 -26.70 -10.46
CA ASP A 68 11.30 -28.07 -10.84
C ASP A 68 11.44 -28.99 -9.63
N SER A 69 10.54 -28.90 -8.66
CA SER A 69 10.43 -29.90 -7.62
C SER A 69 9.93 -31.24 -8.23
N PRO A 70 10.61 -32.38 -8.08
CA PRO A 70 11.65 -32.72 -7.10
C PRO A 70 13.10 -32.60 -7.61
N ASN A 71 13.35 -32.03 -8.78
CA ASN A 71 14.70 -31.96 -9.38
C ASN A 71 15.49 -30.72 -8.92
N SER A 72 14.82 -29.74 -8.34
CA SER A 72 15.48 -28.56 -7.80
C SER A 72 16.48 -28.93 -6.70
N PRO A 73 17.71 -28.42 -6.75
CA PRO A 73 18.68 -28.61 -5.67
C PRO A 73 18.36 -27.75 -4.44
N ILE A 74 17.36 -26.87 -4.54
CA ILE A 74 16.99 -25.88 -3.50
C ILE A 74 15.68 -26.29 -2.85
N ALA A 75 15.73 -26.76 -1.60
CA ALA A 75 14.52 -27.06 -0.84
C ALA A 75 14.00 -25.77 -0.15
N ILE A 76 12.75 -25.43 -0.38
CA ILE A 76 12.05 -24.35 0.34
C ILE A 76 11.37 -24.96 1.58
N THR A 77 12.11 -25.06 2.68
CA THR A 77 11.62 -25.64 3.93
C THR A 77 10.76 -24.66 4.74
N THR A 78 10.97 -23.37 4.57
CA THR A 78 10.25 -22.32 5.29
C THR A 78 9.75 -21.27 4.30
N PRO A 79 8.62 -21.56 3.63
CA PRO A 79 8.09 -20.67 2.58
C PRO A 79 7.62 -19.31 3.10
N ILE A 80 7.20 -19.25 4.36
CA ILE A 80 6.80 -18.00 5.03
C ILE A 80 7.39 -17.96 6.42
N VAL A 81 7.97 -16.80 6.77
CA VAL A 81 8.34 -16.46 8.15
C VAL A 81 7.53 -15.24 8.56
N TYR A 82 6.80 -15.38 9.64
CA TYR A 82 6.02 -14.32 10.28
C TYR A 82 6.50 -14.14 11.71
N PRO A 83 7.14 -13.02 12.04
CA PRO A 83 7.51 -12.71 13.42
C PRO A 83 6.24 -12.42 14.24
N VAL A 84 6.35 -12.52 15.56
CA VAL A 84 5.24 -12.29 16.51
C VAL A 84 4.57 -10.91 16.34
N ALA A 85 5.30 -9.94 15.78
CA ALA A 85 4.74 -8.65 15.39
C ALA A 85 4.11 -8.78 13.99
N ASP A 86 2.80 -8.55 13.87
CA ASP A 86 2.03 -8.61 12.61
C ASP A 86 2.40 -7.51 11.59
N SER A 87 3.57 -6.89 11.72
CA SER A 87 4.06 -5.76 10.91
C SER A 87 5.24 -6.11 9.99
N SER A 88 5.55 -7.38 9.85
CA SER A 88 6.57 -7.86 8.89
C SER A 88 6.26 -9.28 8.42
N ILE A 89 6.74 -9.62 7.23
CA ILE A 89 6.63 -10.95 6.64
C ILE A 89 7.82 -11.22 5.75
N THR A 90 8.29 -12.46 5.76
CA THR A 90 9.31 -12.94 4.83
C THR A 90 8.75 -14.09 4.02
N VAL A 91 8.99 -14.06 2.72
CA VAL A 91 8.51 -15.04 1.74
C VAL A 91 9.70 -15.65 1.03
N SER A 92 9.72 -16.97 0.86
CA SER A 92 10.78 -17.68 0.14
C SER A 92 10.21 -18.52 -0.99
N TYR A 93 10.90 -18.50 -2.13
CA TYR A 93 10.58 -19.28 -3.33
C TYR A 93 11.86 -19.55 -4.12
N ALA A 94 11.82 -20.51 -5.02
CA ALA A 94 12.95 -20.85 -5.90
C ALA A 94 12.47 -21.02 -7.33
N TYR A 95 13.32 -20.65 -8.28
CA TYR A 95 13.11 -20.92 -9.70
C TYR A 95 14.44 -21.00 -10.45
N TYR A 96 14.39 -21.61 -11.64
CA TYR A 96 15.52 -21.66 -12.55
C TYR A 96 15.68 -20.33 -13.29
N ASP A 97 16.81 -19.67 -13.08
CA ASP A 97 17.17 -18.45 -13.83
C ASP A 97 17.97 -18.83 -15.08
N SER A 98 17.38 -18.61 -16.25
CA SER A 98 18.03 -18.88 -17.54
C SER A 98 19.22 -17.97 -17.84
N GLY A 99 19.29 -16.79 -17.20
CA GLY A 99 20.40 -15.85 -17.38
C GLY A 99 21.68 -16.30 -16.70
N THR A 100 21.57 -16.92 -15.54
CA THR A 100 22.69 -17.51 -14.78
C THR A 100 22.82 -19.01 -14.98
N ALA A 101 21.87 -19.65 -15.67
CA ALA A 101 21.76 -21.08 -15.87
C ALA A 101 21.81 -21.88 -14.55
N SER A 102 21.19 -21.35 -13.50
CA SER A 102 21.16 -21.95 -12.16
C SER A 102 19.80 -21.75 -11.48
N TYR A 103 19.47 -22.65 -10.54
CA TYR A 103 18.38 -22.42 -9.60
C TYR A 103 18.79 -21.36 -8.60
N GLN A 104 17.90 -20.44 -8.32
CA GLN A 104 18.11 -19.36 -7.37
C GLN A 104 17.02 -19.38 -6.31
N ARG A 105 17.43 -19.22 -5.04
CA ARG A 105 16.53 -18.96 -3.94
C ARG A 105 16.29 -17.47 -3.81
N HIS A 106 15.04 -17.07 -3.84
CA HIS A 106 14.61 -15.72 -3.58
C HIS A 106 13.94 -15.65 -2.22
N THR A 107 14.42 -14.77 -1.36
CA THR A 107 13.81 -14.46 -0.07
C THR A 107 13.46 -12.98 -0.06
N VAL A 108 12.17 -12.65 0.08
CA VAL A 108 11.67 -11.28 0.06
C VAL A 108 11.11 -10.96 1.42
N GLN A 109 11.65 -9.94 2.05
CA GLN A 109 11.19 -9.44 3.35
C GLN A 109 10.48 -8.11 3.18
N TYR A 110 9.34 -7.97 3.87
CA TYR A 110 8.58 -6.75 3.99
C TYR A 110 8.46 -6.38 5.46
N TRP A 111 8.68 -5.11 5.78
CA TRP A 111 8.47 -4.59 7.14
C TRP A 111 8.18 -3.11 7.12
N ARG A 112 7.38 -2.68 8.11
CA ARG A 112 7.16 -1.27 8.38
C ARG A 112 8.17 -0.79 9.41
N ASP A 113 8.90 0.27 9.07
CA ASP A 113 9.73 1.00 10.01
C ASP A 113 8.90 2.10 10.68
N ALA A 114 8.62 1.94 11.97
CA ALA A 114 7.76 2.86 12.71
C ALA A 114 8.36 4.28 12.83
N PRO A 115 9.68 4.46 13.09
CA PRO A 115 10.30 5.78 13.17
C PRO A 115 10.18 6.61 11.89
N THR A 116 10.39 5.99 10.73
CA THR A 116 10.36 6.69 9.44
C THR A 116 8.99 6.63 8.76
N SER A 117 8.05 5.84 9.30
CA SER A 117 6.74 5.59 8.70
C SER A 117 6.84 5.08 7.25
N ARG A 118 7.81 4.22 6.97
CA ARG A 118 8.05 3.65 5.64
C ARG A 118 7.82 2.15 5.64
N LEU A 119 7.31 1.64 4.54
CA LEU A 119 7.26 0.21 4.23
C LEU A 119 8.45 -0.12 3.33
N PHE A 120 9.26 -1.04 3.77
CA PHE A 120 10.46 -1.50 3.07
C PHE A 120 10.25 -2.86 2.44
N ARG A 121 10.99 -3.10 1.36
CA ARG A 121 11.17 -4.39 0.72
C ARG A 121 12.65 -4.70 0.60
N LEU A 122 13.05 -5.90 0.98
CA LEU A 122 14.41 -6.42 0.80
C LEU A 122 14.34 -7.74 0.06
N LEU A 123 14.99 -7.80 -1.09
CA LEU A 123 15.20 -9.04 -1.83
C LEU A 123 16.57 -9.61 -1.49
N THR A 124 16.62 -10.89 -1.18
CA THR A 124 17.86 -11.68 -1.01
C THR A 124 17.85 -12.79 -2.04
N VAL A 125 18.90 -12.91 -2.82
CA VAL A 125 19.08 -13.97 -3.84
C VAL A 125 20.27 -14.81 -3.41
N ASP A 126 20.08 -16.12 -3.21
CA ASP A 126 21.10 -17.07 -2.77
C ASP A 126 21.90 -16.56 -1.56
N ASP A 127 21.17 -16.06 -0.55
CA ASP A 127 21.70 -15.47 0.68
C ASP A 127 22.49 -14.16 0.49
N VAL A 128 22.47 -13.57 -0.72
CA VAL A 128 23.06 -12.25 -1.00
C VAL A 128 21.97 -11.19 -1.02
N ALA A 129 21.99 -10.31 -0.03
CA ALA A 129 21.02 -9.21 0.07
C ALA A 129 21.22 -8.18 -1.06
N GLN A 130 20.14 -7.83 -1.72
CA GLN A 130 20.08 -6.73 -2.68
C GLN A 130 19.88 -5.39 -1.96
N PRO A 131 20.06 -4.25 -2.61
CA PRO A 131 19.75 -2.96 -2.00
C PRO A 131 18.30 -2.93 -1.48
N GLN A 132 18.14 -2.42 -0.27
CA GLN A 132 16.81 -2.21 0.33
C GLN A 132 16.03 -1.16 -0.46
N GLU A 133 14.77 -1.44 -0.72
CA GLU A 133 13.85 -0.58 -1.46
C GLU A 133 12.79 0.00 -0.53
N ILE A 134 12.47 1.29 -0.69
CA ILE A 134 11.29 1.89 -0.07
C ILE A 134 10.11 1.57 -0.98
N LEU A 135 9.18 0.75 -0.50
CA LEU A 135 8.00 0.37 -1.26
C LEU A 135 6.89 1.42 -1.14
N LEU A 136 6.76 2.03 0.02
CA LEU A 136 5.74 3.04 0.30
C LEU A 136 6.21 3.97 1.41
N GLU A 137 6.00 5.27 1.24
CA GLU A 137 6.21 6.29 2.27
C GLU A 137 4.90 6.64 2.99
N ASN A 138 5.01 7.28 4.14
CA ASN A 138 3.87 7.75 4.95
C ASN A 138 2.86 6.63 5.30
N VAL A 139 3.37 5.49 5.73
CA VAL A 139 2.58 4.33 6.16
C VAL A 139 2.25 4.42 7.63
N ASP A 140 0.96 4.56 7.95
CA ASP A 140 0.46 4.56 9.32
C ASP A 140 0.41 3.18 9.94
N ALA A 141 -0.05 2.21 9.14
CA ALA A 141 -0.17 0.84 9.58
C ALA A 141 0.15 -0.14 8.43
N PHE A 142 0.83 -1.21 8.78
CA PHE A 142 1.03 -2.40 7.97
C PHE A 142 0.75 -3.59 8.88
N ASN A 143 -0.38 -4.25 8.68
CA ASN A 143 -0.81 -5.36 9.50
C ASN A 143 -1.12 -6.58 8.65
N LEU A 144 -0.80 -7.74 9.19
CA LEU A 144 -0.97 -9.03 8.56
C LEU A 144 -1.82 -9.91 9.46
N THR A 145 -2.74 -10.66 8.86
CA THR A 145 -3.42 -11.77 9.53
C THR A 145 -3.36 -13.00 8.64
N TYR A 146 -3.42 -14.16 9.25
CA TYR A 146 -3.11 -15.43 8.61
C TYR A 146 -4.33 -16.33 8.63
N GLY A 147 -4.63 -16.93 7.49
CA GLY A 147 -5.58 -18.03 7.37
C GLY A 147 -4.84 -19.35 7.51
N VAL A 148 -5.24 -20.14 8.46
CA VAL A 148 -4.60 -21.41 8.79
C VAL A 148 -5.44 -22.60 8.33
N ASP A 149 -4.76 -23.71 8.05
CA ASP A 149 -5.32 -24.99 7.68
C ASP A 149 -5.06 -25.95 8.86
N GLU A 150 -6.13 -26.31 9.60
CA GLU A 150 -6.04 -27.15 10.78
C GLU A 150 -6.15 -28.63 10.47
N ASN A 151 -6.80 -28.97 9.35
CA ASN A 151 -7.12 -30.33 8.96
C ASN A 151 -6.28 -30.86 7.78
N GLU A 152 -5.35 -30.02 7.25
CA GLU A 152 -4.45 -30.32 6.16
C GLU A 152 -5.14 -30.61 4.82
N ASP A 153 -6.34 -30.07 4.59
CA ASP A 153 -7.08 -30.23 3.34
C ASP A 153 -6.71 -29.17 2.26
N GLY A 154 -5.84 -28.21 2.62
CA GLY A 154 -5.38 -27.12 1.76
C GLY A 154 -6.31 -25.91 1.73
N ALA A 155 -7.41 -25.93 2.47
CA ALA A 155 -8.32 -24.80 2.63
C ALA A 155 -8.05 -24.06 3.95
N MET A 156 -8.57 -22.85 4.05
CA MET A 156 -8.52 -22.11 5.30
C MET A 156 -9.64 -22.59 6.23
N ASP A 157 -9.27 -22.91 7.46
CA ASP A 157 -10.19 -23.23 8.54
C ASP A 157 -10.39 -22.05 9.50
N GLY A 158 -11.64 -21.87 9.94
CA GLY A 158 -11.96 -20.89 10.99
C GLY A 158 -11.76 -19.43 10.61
N ALA A 159 -11.34 -18.63 11.59
CA ALA A 159 -11.15 -17.19 11.47
C ALA A 159 -9.69 -16.82 11.20
N TRP A 160 -9.47 -15.61 10.68
CA TRP A 160 -8.15 -15.03 10.55
C TRP A 160 -7.47 -14.85 11.90
N VAL A 161 -6.22 -15.29 12.02
CA VAL A 161 -5.45 -15.23 13.26
C VAL A 161 -4.25 -14.29 13.14
N SER A 162 -3.78 -13.74 14.26
CA SER A 162 -2.53 -13.01 14.33
C SER A 162 -1.32 -13.96 14.27
N ALA A 163 -0.13 -13.45 13.93
CA ALA A 163 1.10 -14.24 13.90
C ALA A 163 1.36 -15.01 15.21
N ALA A 164 1.05 -14.40 16.36
CA ALA A 164 1.20 -15.03 17.67
C ALA A 164 0.33 -16.29 17.86
N ASN A 165 -0.79 -16.38 17.14
CA ASN A 165 -1.77 -17.46 17.28
C ASN A 165 -1.67 -18.52 16.17
N VAL A 166 -0.80 -18.37 15.20
CA VAL A 166 -0.59 -19.36 14.13
C VAL A 166 -0.01 -20.67 14.72
N GLY A 167 0.92 -20.56 15.67
CA GLY A 167 1.53 -21.74 16.30
C GLY A 167 2.25 -22.66 15.30
N ALA A 168 1.91 -23.93 15.31
CA ALA A 168 2.42 -24.96 14.41
C ALA A 168 1.52 -25.20 13.18
N LEU A 169 0.43 -24.44 13.05
CA LEU A 169 -0.53 -24.63 11.96
C LEU A 169 0.05 -24.14 10.61
N LYS A 170 -0.42 -24.76 9.55
CA LYS A 170 -0.03 -24.42 8.20
C LYS A 170 -0.76 -23.15 7.73
N VAL A 171 0.00 -22.14 7.29
CA VAL A 171 -0.59 -20.93 6.72
C VAL A 171 -0.90 -21.16 5.25
N VAL A 172 -2.17 -20.98 4.87
CA VAL A 172 -2.65 -21.13 3.48
C VAL A 172 -3.18 -19.85 2.86
N ALA A 173 -3.38 -18.81 3.67
CA ALA A 173 -3.80 -17.50 3.20
C ALA A 173 -3.22 -16.38 4.08
N VAL A 174 -3.09 -15.19 3.52
CA VAL A 174 -2.65 -13.99 4.25
C VAL A 174 -3.58 -12.84 3.88
N THR A 175 -4.04 -12.10 4.89
CA THR A 175 -4.69 -10.81 4.69
C THR A 175 -3.68 -9.71 4.99
N VAL A 176 -3.55 -8.80 4.05
CA VAL A 176 -2.67 -7.65 4.13
C VAL A 176 -3.52 -6.40 4.30
N THR A 177 -3.22 -5.61 5.34
CA THR A 177 -3.82 -4.31 5.59
C THR A 177 -2.75 -3.23 5.55
N ILE A 178 -2.86 -2.30 4.62
CA ILE A 178 -1.97 -1.13 4.52
C ILE A 178 -2.79 0.13 4.69
N THR A 179 -2.34 1.01 5.59
CA THR A 179 -2.90 2.35 5.77
C THR A 179 -1.84 3.38 5.41
N GLY A 180 -2.09 4.16 4.38
CA GLY A 180 -1.21 5.24 3.93
C GLY A 180 -1.82 6.61 4.15
N ARG A 181 -0.98 7.61 4.36
CA ARG A 181 -1.33 9.04 4.44
C ARG A 181 -0.77 9.80 3.26
N PRO A 182 -1.42 10.91 2.84
CA PRO A 182 -0.79 11.88 1.94
C PRO A 182 0.46 12.47 2.58
N GLU A 183 1.44 12.79 1.75
CA GLU A 183 2.59 13.55 2.19
C GLU A 183 2.13 14.93 2.68
N LYS A 184 2.53 15.31 3.89
CA LYS A 184 2.30 16.65 4.39
C LYS A 184 3.37 17.56 3.79
N VAL A 185 3.00 18.37 2.81
CA VAL A 185 3.88 19.36 2.20
C VAL A 185 4.27 20.45 3.22
N ASP A 186 3.40 20.75 4.20
CA ASP A 186 3.67 21.68 5.31
C ASP A 186 2.83 21.27 6.53
N ALA A 187 3.48 21.12 7.69
CA ALA A 187 2.80 20.81 8.96
C ALA A 187 1.80 21.89 9.39
N ASN A 188 1.97 23.13 8.90
CA ASN A 188 1.09 24.28 9.18
C ASN A 188 0.02 24.49 8.10
N ASP A 189 0.03 23.68 7.03
CA ASP A 189 -0.96 23.82 5.97
C ASP A 189 -2.29 23.17 6.38
N ASP A 190 -3.26 24.02 6.72
CA ASP A 190 -4.62 23.59 7.12
C ASP A 190 -5.35 22.78 6.03
N ARG A 191 -4.85 22.79 4.79
CA ARG A 191 -5.42 22.03 3.67
C ARG A 191 -5.38 20.52 3.91
N PHE A 192 -4.37 20.04 4.63
CA PHE A 192 -4.09 18.60 4.83
C PHE A 192 -4.44 18.09 6.24
N LYS A 193 -4.84 18.97 7.15
CA LYS A 193 -5.24 18.57 8.53
C LYS A 193 -6.38 17.55 8.57
N ASN A 194 -7.24 17.53 7.55
CA ASN A 194 -8.45 16.72 7.49
C ASN A 194 -8.40 15.61 6.43
N VAL A 195 -7.26 15.36 5.81
CA VAL A 195 -7.15 14.22 4.87
C VAL A 195 -7.00 12.95 5.67
N THR A 196 -8.06 12.15 5.68
CA THR A 196 -8.09 10.85 6.36
C THR A 196 -7.14 9.87 5.70
N PRO A 197 -6.38 9.09 6.48
CA PRO A 197 -5.59 7.98 5.95
C PRO A 197 -6.46 7.03 5.12
N ARG A 198 -5.87 6.41 4.10
CA ARG A 198 -6.56 5.41 3.27
C ARG A 198 -6.08 4.03 3.60
N THR A 199 -7.02 3.17 3.96
CA THR A 199 -6.75 1.78 4.29
C THR A 199 -7.21 0.89 3.15
N LEU A 200 -6.32 0.04 2.66
CA LEU A 200 -6.65 -1.05 1.75
C LEU A 200 -6.43 -2.38 2.46
N VAL A 201 -7.38 -3.28 2.29
CA VAL A 201 -7.35 -4.63 2.85
C VAL A 201 -7.52 -5.61 1.70
N THR A 202 -6.63 -6.58 1.60
CA THR A 202 -6.71 -7.61 0.57
C THR A 202 -6.25 -8.95 1.14
N ALA A 203 -7.02 -9.99 0.86
CA ALA A 203 -6.66 -11.36 1.18
C ALA A 203 -6.04 -12.07 -0.04
N VAL A 204 -5.05 -12.89 0.18
CA VAL A 204 -4.41 -13.72 -0.84
C VAL A 204 -4.30 -15.15 -0.36
N SER A 205 -4.71 -16.10 -1.21
CA SER A 205 -4.46 -17.52 -1.00
C SER A 205 -3.06 -17.88 -1.50
N LEU A 206 -2.36 -18.67 -0.71
CA LEU A 206 -0.99 -19.13 -0.97
C LEU A 206 -1.05 -20.47 -1.69
N ARG A 207 -1.31 -20.41 -2.98
CA ARG A 207 -1.61 -21.58 -3.81
C ARG A 207 -0.59 -22.71 -3.66
N ASN A 208 0.71 -22.39 -3.61
CA ASN A 208 1.76 -23.41 -3.51
C ASN A 208 1.79 -24.11 -2.14
N LEU A 209 1.20 -23.50 -1.12
CA LEU A 209 1.08 -24.05 0.23
C LEU A 209 -0.25 -24.77 0.45
N SER A 210 -1.28 -24.42 -0.34
CA SER A 210 -2.60 -25.06 -0.23
C SER A 210 -2.61 -26.49 -0.81
N PHE A 211 -1.74 -26.79 -1.77
CA PHE A 211 -1.64 -28.14 -2.33
C PHE A 211 -0.62 -28.95 -1.54
N ASN A 212 -1.08 -30.03 -0.90
CA ASN A 212 -0.17 -31.07 -0.41
C ASN A 212 0.53 -31.70 -1.62
N ARG A 213 1.83 -31.47 -1.76
CA ARG A 213 2.69 -32.26 -2.64
C ARG A 213 3.35 -33.37 -1.85
#